data_de7661c6cb91771ae1fd447477dcd39e
#
_entry.id   de7661c6cb91771ae1fd447477dcd39e
#
_cell.length_a   1.000
_cell.length_b   1.000
_cell.length_c   1.000
_cell.angle_alpha   90.00
_cell.angle_beta   90.00
_cell.angle_gamma   90.00
#
_symmetry.space_group_name_H-M   'P 1'
#
loop_
_entity.id
_entity.type
_entity.pdbx_description
1 polymer ?
#
loop_
_entity_poly.entity_id
_entity_poly.type
_entity_poly.pdbx_seq_one_letter_code
_entity_poly.pdbx_strand_id
1 'polypeptide(L)'
;MKKIILNFDKKTDNFKTLVQEALNMNFLDFLVSRDSFLEFKDIERITTYSRDLSINAQNLIVHDASEKPLGIDKKVKIGLYYEMKSKQDEKLIVEQSKKGNFNFIIVKAPDWKIIPFENLIAEMHKNDTELIASVENVDEAELMLKTLEVGTDGVLITPKNVNDIVELKKLLVTEFGVELIEAEVTALQNVPESERVCVDTTSLLKPGEGMLVGSTAKGFVLVHAEVFDTQFVSSRPFRVNAGDVSAYILVPSDDTANNYRTKYLSELKGGDQVLVINSTGGAKRVTVGRVKIETRPMLRLELEIDKQGKNTKFNYIGQNAETIRLVNSVGTPISIVDIKVGDKVLVHIGPEATHFGIKIKENIIER
;
A
#
# COMPACT_ATOMS: atom_id res chain seq x y z
N MET A 1 10.16 -5.46 -3.68
CA MET A 1 9.15 -5.63 -2.60
C MET A 1 9.81 -5.27 -1.29
N LYS A 2 9.19 -4.41 -0.47
CA LYS A 2 9.71 -4.05 0.86
C LYS A 2 9.74 -5.29 1.75
N LYS A 3 10.74 -5.41 2.62
CA LYS A 3 10.86 -6.53 3.56
C LYS A 3 10.90 -6.04 5.01
N ILE A 4 10.37 -6.85 5.90
CA ILE A 4 10.48 -6.64 7.35
C ILE A 4 11.16 -7.87 7.93
N ILE A 5 12.36 -7.68 8.44
CA ILE A 5 13.14 -8.71 9.10
C ILE A 5 12.80 -8.64 10.59
N LEU A 6 12.13 -9.67 11.10
CA LEU A 6 11.83 -9.77 12.53
C LEU A 6 13.03 -10.33 13.28
N ASN A 7 13.50 -9.57 14.25
CA ASN A 7 14.64 -9.97 15.06
C ASN A 7 14.22 -10.86 16.23
N PHE A 8 14.57 -12.11 16.14
CA PHE A 8 14.42 -13.14 17.16
C PHE A 8 15.76 -13.71 17.64
N ASP A 9 16.80 -12.87 17.61
CA ASP A 9 18.14 -13.21 18.08
C ASP A 9 18.17 -13.65 19.57
N LYS A 10 17.26 -13.07 20.39
CA LYS A 10 17.11 -13.41 21.80
C LYS A 10 15.75 -14.02 22.08
N LYS A 11 15.72 -15.16 22.80
CA LYS A 11 14.48 -15.74 23.33
C LYS A 11 14.00 -14.93 24.54
N THR A 12 12.82 -14.36 24.41
CA THR A 12 12.09 -13.64 25.49
C THR A 12 10.97 -14.54 26.02
N ASP A 13 10.32 -14.18 27.12
CA ASP A 13 9.22 -14.98 27.70
C ASP A 13 8.07 -15.22 26.72
N ASN A 14 7.82 -14.26 25.82
CA ASN A 14 6.75 -14.34 24.80
C ASN A 14 7.26 -14.80 23.43
N PHE A 15 8.50 -15.26 23.32
CA PHE A 15 9.15 -15.64 22.05
C PHE A 15 8.28 -16.58 21.19
N LYS A 16 7.79 -17.68 21.76
CA LYS A 16 7.01 -18.69 21.01
C LYS A 16 5.70 -18.09 20.47
N THR A 17 5.02 -17.26 21.26
CA THR A 17 3.79 -16.58 20.87
C THR A 17 4.06 -15.62 19.71
N LEU A 18 5.13 -14.82 19.79
CA LEU A 18 5.50 -13.89 18.74
C LEU A 18 5.91 -14.59 17.44
N VAL A 19 6.68 -15.67 17.53
CA VAL A 19 7.06 -16.47 16.34
C VAL A 19 5.82 -17.06 15.68
N GLN A 20 4.92 -17.67 16.46
CA GLN A 20 3.68 -18.25 15.94
C GLN A 20 2.83 -17.22 15.23
N GLU A 21 2.66 -16.03 15.82
CA GLU A 21 1.87 -14.95 15.21
C GLU A 21 2.53 -14.41 13.95
N ALA A 22 3.85 -14.21 13.94
CA ALA A 22 4.58 -13.80 12.76
C ALA A 22 4.42 -14.79 11.59
N LEU A 23 4.46 -16.08 11.87
CA LEU A 23 4.25 -17.15 10.87
C LEU A 23 2.79 -17.17 10.39
N ASN A 24 1.80 -17.02 11.29
CA ASN A 24 0.38 -16.92 10.95
C ASN A 24 0.12 -15.75 10.01
N MET A 25 0.80 -14.62 10.21
CA MET A 25 0.71 -13.43 9.36
C MET A 25 1.61 -13.48 8.12
N ASN A 26 2.23 -14.63 7.81
CA ASN A 26 3.11 -14.80 6.66
C ASN A 26 4.27 -13.79 6.61
N PHE A 27 4.93 -13.54 7.73
CA PHE A 27 6.27 -12.98 7.71
C PHE A 27 7.26 -14.06 7.28
N LEU A 28 8.23 -13.67 6.46
CA LEU A 28 9.14 -14.62 5.82
C LEU A 28 10.60 -14.42 6.23
N ASP A 29 10.97 -13.26 6.76
CA ASP A 29 12.35 -12.86 7.03
C ASP A 29 12.61 -12.76 8.53
N PHE A 30 13.55 -13.57 9.05
CA PHE A 30 13.83 -13.72 10.48
C PHE A 30 15.32 -13.63 10.78
N LEU A 31 15.73 -12.70 11.65
CA LEU A 31 17.07 -12.70 12.23
C LEU A 31 17.07 -13.61 13.45
N VAL A 32 17.97 -14.58 13.44
CA VAL A 32 18.03 -15.68 14.43
C VAL A 32 19.44 -15.86 14.98
N SER A 33 19.54 -16.27 16.25
CA SER A 33 20.75 -16.78 16.87
C SER A 33 20.82 -18.31 16.78
N ARG A 34 21.91 -18.89 17.25
CA ARG A 34 22.06 -20.35 17.34
C ARG A 34 20.94 -21.00 18.17
N ASP A 35 20.54 -20.36 19.27
CA ASP A 35 19.52 -20.89 20.16
C ASP A 35 18.10 -20.82 19.57
N SER A 36 17.79 -19.74 18.85
CA SER A 36 16.48 -19.57 18.23
C SER A 36 16.34 -20.28 16.89
N PHE A 37 17.43 -20.52 16.16
CA PHE A 37 17.44 -21.14 14.84
C PHE A 37 16.73 -22.51 14.80
N LEU A 38 16.79 -23.28 15.90
CA LEU A 38 16.16 -24.59 15.99
C LEU A 38 14.63 -24.54 15.79
N GLU A 39 14.00 -23.43 16.12
CA GLU A 39 12.54 -23.23 15.94
C GLU A 39 12.17 -22.93 14.48
N PHE A 40 13.15 -22.59 13.63
CA PHE A 40 12.93 -22.14 12.25
C PHE A 40 13.48 -23.11 11.19
N LYS A 41 14.40 -24.02 11.56
CA LYS A 41 15.17 -24.85 10.64
C LYS A 41 14.34 -25.74 9.69
N ASP A 42 13.14 -26.15 10.13
CA ASP A 42 12.26 -27.07 9.41
C ASP A 42 11.15 -26.35 8.62
N ILE A 43 11.20 -25.00 8.54
CA ILE A 43 10.19 -24.18 7.86
C ILE A 43 10.76 -23.74 6.50
N GLU A 44 10.38 -24.43 5.42
CA GLU A 44 10.95 -24.22 4.07
C GLU A 44 10.69 -22.83 3.46
N ARG A 45 9.60 -22.13 3.88
CA ARG A 45 9.17 -20.88 3.25
C ARG A 45 9.88 -19.63 3.74
N ILE A 46 10.65 -19.71 4.80
CA ILE A 46 11.27 -18.55 5.46
C ILE A 46 12.70 -18.32 5.00
N THR A 47 13.14 -17.09 5.17
CA THR A 47 14.50 -16.64 4.96
C THR A 47 15.12 -16.29 6.30
N THR A 48 16.20 -16.98 6.66
CA THR A 48 16.91 -16.73 7.91
C THR A 48 18.13 -15.84 7.70
N TYR A 49 18.32 -14.92 8.62
CA TYR A 49 19.48 -14.05 8.76
C TYR A 49 20.20 -14.41 10.06
N SER A 50 21.51 -14.38 10.08
CA SER A 50 22.28 -14.64 11.30
C SER A 50 23.58 -13.85 11.36
N ARG A 51 23.95 -13.46 12.58
CA ARG A 51 25.26 -12.94 12.92
C ARG A 51 26.26 -14.07 13.31
N ASP A 52 25.73 -15.24 13.58
CA ASP A 52 26.55 -16.43 13.89
C ASP A 52 26.87 -17.17 12.59
N LEU A 53 28.12 -17.10 12.18
CA LEU A 53 28.63 -17.75 10.97
C LEU A 53 28.67 -19.28 11.06
N SER A 54 28.45 -19.85 12.24
CA SER A 54 28.44 -21.31 12.46
C SER A 54 27.10 -21.99 12.15
N ILE A 55 26.03 -21.22 11.93
CA ILE A 55 24.70 -21.74 11.58
C ILE A 55 24.45 -21.63 10.08
N ASN A 56 23.67 -22.55 9.54
CA ASN A 56 23.36 -22.60 8.12
C ASN A 56 22.17 -21.66 7.80
N ALA A 57 22.38 -20.34 7.96
CA ALA A 57 21.42 -19.32 7.57
C ALA A 57 21.59 -18.94 6.09
N GLN A 58 20.50 -18.58 5.41
CA GLN A 58 20.56 -18.13 4.01
C GLN A 58 21.23 -16.76 3.86
N ASN A 59 21.21 -15.93 4.91
CA ASN A 59 21.85 -14.62 4.93
C ASN A 59 22.74 -14.48 6.17
N LEU A 60 24.00 -14.14 5.95
CA LEU A 60 24.97 -13.92 7.01
C LEU A 60 25.24 -12.42 7.18
N ILE A 61 25.35 -11.97 8.43
CA ILE A 61 25.57 -10.56 8.78
C ILE A 61 26.94 -10.47 9.45
N VAL A 62 27.82 -9.65 8.87
CA VAL A 62 29.13 -9.32 9.45
C VAL A 62 29.13 -7.90 9.98
N HIS A 63 30.00 -7.62 10.96
CA HIS A 63 30.13 -6.28 11.57
C HIS A 63 31.31 -5.50 11.01
N ASP A 64 32.26 -6.16 10.38
CA ASP A 64 33.39 -5.53 9.70
C ASP A 64 33.51 -6.09 8.27
N ALA A 65 33.84 -5.22 7.33
CA ALA A 65 34.03 -5.60 5.94
C ALA A 65 35.20 -6.60 5.74
N SER A 66 36.15 -6.63 6.67
CA SER A 66 37.28 -7.57 6.70
C SER A 66 36.87 -8.98 7.18
N GLU A 67 35.74 -9.10 7.88
CA GLU A 67 35.21 -10.39 8.39
C GLU A 67 34.47 -11.20 7.34
N LYS A 68 34.46 -10.76 6.08
CA LYS A 68 33.78 -11.49 5.00
C LYS A 68 34.32 -12.92 4.91
N PRO A 69 33.47 -13.94 5.17
CA PRO A 69 33.89 -15.29 5.20
C PRO A 69 34.38 -15.77 3.82
N LEU A 70 35.52 -16.44 3.77
CA LEU A 70 36.05 -17.04 2.54
C LEU A 70 35.45 -18.45 2.35
N GLY A 71 35.11 -18.81 1.11
CA GLY A 71 34.66 -20.15 0.77
C GLY A 71 33.20 -20.49 1.06
N ILE A 72 32.34 -19.50 1.29
CA ILE A 72 30.89 -19.69 1.46
C ILE A 72 30.23 -20.05 0.12
N ASP A 73 29.18 -20.87 0.18
CA ASP A 73 28.33 -21.20 -0.96
C ASP A 73 27.83 -19.89 -1.61
N LYS A 74 27.93 -19.76 -2.93
CA LYS A 74 27.46 -18.62 -3.71
C LYS A 74 25.95 -18.30 -3.51
N LYS A 75 25.19 -19.23 -2.95
CA LYS A 75 23.77 -19.05 -2.64
C LYS A 75 23.53 -18.25 -1.34
N VAL A 76 24.53 -18.19 -0.46
CA VAL A 76 24.41 -17.45 0.81
C VAL A 76 24.69 -15.97 0.55
N LYS A 77 23.74 -15.12 0.91
CA LYS A 77 23.91 -13.68 0.83
C LYS A 77 24.66 -13.15 2.04
N ILE A 78 25.54 -12.19 1.81
CA ILE A 78 26.32 -11.56 2.87
C ILE A 78 25.89 -10.10 3.02
N GLY A 79 25.57 -9.69 4.24
CA GLY A 79 25.23 -8.33 4.60
C GLY A 79 26.21 -7.74 5.62
N LEU A 80 26.33 -6.42 5.60
CA LEU A 80 27.09 -5.66 6.57
C LEU A 80 26.14 -5.00 7.57
N TYR A 81 26.40 -5.14 8.87
CA TYR A 81 25.75 -4.36 9.91
C TYR A 81 26.62 -3.17 10.28
N TYR A 82 26.09 -1.96 10.15
CA TYR A 82 26.83 -0.72 10.39
C TYR A 82 26.08 0.20 11.34
N GLU A 83 26.77 0.67 12.40
CA GLU A 83 26.25 1.67 13.32
C GLU A 83 26.73 3.06 12.87
N MET A 84 25.86 3.83 12.26
CA MET A 84 26.16 5.16 11.71
C MET A 84 26.09 6.23 12.79
N LYS A 85 27.23 6.87 13.10
CA LYS A 85 27.36 7.90 14.14
C LYS A 85 27.71 9.28 13.57
N SER A 86 28.19 9.33 12.34
CA SER A 86 28.73 10.55 11.73
C SER A 86 28.44 10.62 10.23
N LYS A 87 28.62 11.81 9.64
CA LYS A 87 28.57 12.00 8.18
C LYS A 87 29.68 11.23 7.44
N GLN A 88 30.75 10.89 8.13
CA GLN A 88 31.81 10.06 7.56
C GLN A 88 31.35 8.61 7.37
N ASP A 89 30.57 8.10 8.32
CA ASP A 89 29.96 6.76 8.24
C ASP A 89 28.97 6.67 7.07
N GLU A 90 28.16 7.70 6.84
CA GLU A 90 27.27 7.81 5.69
C GLU A 90 28.05 7.59 4.37
N LYS A 91 29.17 8.28 4.19
CA LYS A 91 30.02 8.13 3.00
C LYS A 91 30.59 6.71 2.86
N LEU A 92 31.03 6.11 3.98
CA LEU A 92 31.56 4.75 4.00
C LEU A 92 30.50 3.72 3.62
N ILE A 93 29.27 3.87 4.12
CA ILE A 93 28.13 2.99 3.77
C ILE A 93 27.87 3.07 2.26
N VAL A 94 27.79 4.27 1.69
CA VAL A 94 27.59 4.48 0.25
C VAL A 94 28.74 3.89 -0.56
N GLU A 95 29.98 4.06 -0.10
CA GLU A 95 31.14 3.46 -0.77
C GLU A 95 31.10 1.93 -0.77
N GLN A 96 30.74 1.31 0.36
CA GLN A 96 30.59 -0.14 0.46
C GLN A 96 29.49 -0.67 -0.44
N SER A 97 28.36 0.05 -0.55
CA SER A 97 27.25 -0.32 -1.44
C SER A 97 27.67 -0.29 -2.93
N LYS A 98 28.46 0.71 -3.34
CA LYS A 98 28.96 0.84 -4.72
C LYS A 98 30.00 -0.22 -5.08
N LYS A 99 30.76 -0.74 -4.11
CA LYS A 99 31.73 -1.82 -4.33
C LYS A 99 31.08 -3.19 -4.63
N GLY A 100 29.78 -3.36 -4.36
CA GLY A 100 29.07 -4.60 -4.60
C GLY A 100 29.55 -5.80 -3.74
N ASN A 101 30.25 -5.51 -2.64
CA ASN A 101 30.79 -6.55 -1.75
C ASN A 101 29.73 -7.21 -0.90
N PHE A 102 28.58 -6.54 -0.71
CA PHE A 102 27.49 -6.97 0.14
C PHE A 102 26.18 -6.97 -0.63
N ASN A 103 25.34 -7.95 -0.35
CA ASN A 103 24.00 -8.03 -0.93
C ASN A 103 23.03 -7.05 -0.26
N PHE A 104 23.28 -6.74 1.04
CA PHE A 104 22.51 -5.77 1.81
C PHE A 104 23.38 -5.13 2.89
N ILE A 105 22.98 -3.92 3.32
CA ILE A 105 23.59 -3.24 4.45
C ILE A 105 22.51 -2.87 5.45
N ILE A 106 22.64 -3.33 6.70
CA ILE A 106 21.78 -2.99 7.81
C ILE A 106 22.40 -1.80 8.53
N VAL A 107 21.69 -0.67 8.53
CA VAL A 107 22.17 0.57 9.17
C VAL A 107 21.36 0.84 10.43
N LYS A 108 22.06 1.02 11.55
CA LYS A 108 21.50 1.55 12.80
C LYS A 108 22.00 2.98 13.00
N ALA A 109 21.09 3.92 13.26
CA ALA A 109 21.44 5.30 13.63
C ALA A 109 20.85 5.62 15.01
N PRO A 110 21.66 6.10 15.99
CA PRO A 110 21.17 6.31 17.37
C PRO A 110 20.19 7.47 17.49
N ASP A 111 20.50 8.63 16.89
CA ASP A 111 19.69 9.85 17.01
C ASP A 111 19.50 10.53 15.64
N TRP A 112 18.40 11.28 15.46
CA TRP A 112 18.12 12.07 14.23
C TRP A 112 18.25 11.27 12.93
N LYS A 113 17.41 10.25 12.79
CA LYS A 113 17.49 9.21 11.76
C LYS A 113 17.07 9.66 10.36
N ILE A 114 16.25 10.72 10.24
CA ILE A 114 15.57 11.05 8.97
C ILE A 114 16.57 11.54 7.92
N ILE A 115 17.26 12.63 8.17
CA ILE A 115 18.15 13.25 7.15
C ILE A 115 19.26 12.32 6.67
N PRO A 116 20.01 11.63 7.55
CA PRO A 116 21.00 10.66 7.09
C PRO A 116 20.42 9.51 6.26
N PHE A 117 19.22 9.02 6.60
CA PHE A 117 18.57 8.00 5.81
C PHE A 117 18.04 8.53 4.47
N GLU A 118 17.56 9.76 4.39
CA GLU A 118 17.22 10.40 3.11
C GLU A 118 18.41 10.42 2.14
N ASN A 119 19.59 10.78 2.64
CA ASN A 119 20.82 10.77 1.85
C ASN A 119 21.20 9.35 1.41
N LEU A 120 21.15 8.36 2.31
CA LEU A 120 21.43 6.96 1.99
C LEU A 120 20.45 6.41 0.96
N ILE A 121 19.15 6.66 1.11
CA ILE A 121 18.12 6.25 0.16
C ILE A 121 18.39 6.87 -1.21
N ALA A 122 18.66 8.19 -1.27
CA ALA A 122 18.92 8.90 -2.52
C ALA A 122 20.17 8.34 -3.26
N GLU A 123 21.23 7.99 -2.52
CA GLU A 123 22.48 7.48 -3.10
C GLU A 123 22.43 5.97 -3.44
N MET A 124 21.67 5.20 -2.68
CA MET A 124 21.68 3.72 -2.77
C MET A 124 20.53 3.12 -3.59
N HIS A 125 19.41 3.82 -3.79
CA HIS A 125 18.22 3.26 -4.44
C HIS A 125 18.45 2.75 -5.89
N LYS A 126 19.56 3.12 -6.53
CA LYS A 126 19.97 2.63 -7.86
C LYS A 126 21.03 1.54 -7.81
N ASN A 127 21.49 1.16 -6.61
CA ASN A 127 22.51 0.14 -6.43
C ASN A 127 21.84 -1.23 -6.25
N ASP A 128 22.60 -2.30 -6.55
CA ASP A 128 22.13 -3.68 -6.31
C ASP A 128 22.17 -4.08 -4.83
N THR A 129 22.84 -3.28 -3.97
CA THR A 129 22.94 -3.50 -2.52
C THR A 129 21.71 -2.94 -1.82
N GLU A 130 20.94 -3.80 -1.15
CA GLU A 130 19.74 -3.39 -0.41
C GLU A 130 20.10 -2.59 0.85
N LEU A 131 19.37 -1.50 1.10
CA LEU A 131 19.45 -0.70 2.32
C LEU A 131 18.36 -1.13 3.31
N ILE A 132 18.77 -1.62 4.49
CA ILE A 132 17.88 -2.05 5.56
C ILE A 132 18.09 -1.15 6.78
N ALA A 133 17.04 -0.52 7.30
CA ALA A 133 17.11 0.30 8.50
C ALA A 133 16.86 -0.57 9.75
N SER A 134 17.75 -0.50 10.74
CA SER A 134 17.50 -1.07 12.07
C SER A 134 16.70 -0.08 12.91
N VAL A 135 15.48 -0.45 13.30
CA VAL A 135 14.50 0.41 13.97
C VAL A 135 14.07 -0.16 15.33
N GLU A 136 13.53 0.69 16.21
CA GLU A 136 13.19 0.31 17.58
C GLU A 136 11.70 0.09 17.83
N ASN A 137 10.85 0.61 16.94
CA ASN A 137 9.39 0.53 17.05
C ASN A 137 8.72 0.61 15.67
N VAL A 138 7.41 0.39 15.63
CA VAL A 138 6.60 0.35 14.41
C VAL A 138 6.54 1.70 13.70
N ASP A 139 6.46 2.80 14.45
CA ASP A 139 6.42 4.16 13.88
C ASP A 139 7.70 4.47 13.11
N GLU A 140 8.86 4.08 13.65
CA GLU A 140 10.13 4.19 12.94
C GLU A 140 10.19 3.29 11.70
N ALA A 141 9.64 2.08 11.80
CA ALA A 141 9.56 1.18 10.65
C ALA A 141 8.74 1.80 9.51
N GLU A 142 7.58 2.38 9.84
CA GLU A 142 6.75 3.09 8.88
C GLU A 142 7.49 4.27 8.24
N LEU A 143 8.14 5.08 9.07
CA LEU A 143 8.92 6.23 8.62
C LEU A 143 10.00 5.81 7.63
N MET A 144 10.83 4.82 7.97
CA MET A 144 11.94 4.38 7.11
C MET A 144 11.44 3.77 5.79
N LEU A 145 10.35 3.01 5.82
CA LEU A 145 9.76 2.41 4.62
C LEU A 145 9.11 3.42 3.67
N LYS A 146 8.71 4.62 4.17
CA LYS A 146 7.99 5.65 3.40
C LYS A 146 8.84 6.90 3.09
N THR A 147 10.02 7.05 3.67
CA THR A 147 10.90 8.22 3.47
C THR A 147 11.21 8.43 1.99
N LEU A 148 11.07 9.66 1.47
CA LEU A 148 11.26 10.04 0.07
C LEU A 148 10.40 9.24 -0.94
N GLU A 149 9.22 8.76 -0.53
CA GLU A 149 8.35 7.85 -1.32
C GLU A 149 9.01 6.49 -1.65
N VAL A 150 10.30 6.45 -1.88
CA VAL A 150 11.08 5.23 -2.18
C VAL A 150 11.31 4.40 -0.92
N GLY A 151 11.65 5.03 0.20
CA GLY A 151 12.00 4.38 1.46
C GLY A 151 13.23 3.47 1.39
N THR A 152 13.59 2.88 2.51
CA THR A 152 14.59 1.80 2.57
C THR A 152 14.02 0.52 1.92
N ASP A 153 14.88 -0.41 1.49
CA ASP A 153 14.45 -1.70 0.91
C ASP A 153 13.84 -2.63 1.96
N GLY A 154 14.17 -2.41 3.23
CA GLY A 154 13.58 -3.11 4.34
C GLY A 154 13.91 -2.49 5.69
N VAL A 155 13.33 -3.10 6.73
CA VAL A 155 13.62 -2.77 8.13
C VAL A 155 13.95 -4.01 8.93
N LEU A 156 14.81 -3.86 9.93
CA LEU A 156 15.09 -4.86 10.96
C LEU A 156 14.52 -4.36 12.28
N ILE A 157 13.60 -5.12 12.88
CA ILE A 157 12.90 -4.74 14.11
C ILE A 157 12.75 -5.91 15.07
N THR A 158 12.86 -5.64 16.38
CA THR A 158 12.52 -6.60 17.44
C THR A 158 11.10 -6.34 17.92
N PRO A 159 10.11 -7.20 17.59
CA PRO A 159 8.74 -7.02 18.06
C PRO A 159 8.68 -7.26 19.57
N LYS A 160 7.98 -6.37 20.31
CA LYS A 160 7.83 -6.44 21.75
C LYS A 160 6.57 -7.21 22.18
N ASN A 161 5.54 -7.18 21.33
CA ASN A 161 4.23 -7.79 21.57
C ASN A 161 3.56 -8.19 20.25
N VAL A 162 2.42 -8.89 20.34
CA VAL A 162 1.64 -9.33 19.16
C VAL A 162 1.12 -8.17 18.35
N ASN A 163 0.74 -7.06 18.99
CA ASN A 163 0.22 -5.89 18.28
C ASN A 163 1.29 -5.27 17.35
N ASP A 164 2.56 -5.29 17.74
CA ASP A 164 3.65 -4.81 16.86
C ASP A 164 3.68 -5.63 15.57
N ILE A 165 3.48 -6.96 15.63
CA ILE A 165 3.47 -7.84 14.46
C ILE A 165 2.28 -7.51 13.55
N VAL A 166 1.10 -7.26 14.14
CA VAL A 166 -0.11 -6.85 13.41
C VAL A 166 0.11 -5.53 12.69
N GLU A 167 0.63 -4.52 13.38
CA GLU A 167 0.88 -3.20 12.79
C GLU A 167 1.99 -3.26 11.71
N LEU A 168 3.07 -4.01 11.94
CA LEU A 168 4.11 -4.22 10.94
C LEU A 168 3.57 -4.89 9.68
N LYS A 169 2.63 -5.82 9.80
CA LYS A 169 2.00 -6.44 8.64
C LYS A 169 1.26 -5.45 7.77
N LYS A 170 0.58 -4.47 8.38
CA LYS A 170 -0.11 -3.39 7.65
C LYS A 170 0.86 -2.56 6.80
N LEU A 171 2.11 -2.38 7.24
CA LEU A 171 3.14 -1.64 6.50
C LEU A 171 3.60 -2.38 5.22
N LEU A 172 3.58 -3.70 5.21
CA LEU A 172 3.92 -4.50 4.02
C LEU A 172 2.82 -4.48 2.96
N VAL A 173 1.58 -4.17 3.34
CA VAL A 173 0.42 -4.08 2.45
C VAL A 173 0.26 -2.63 1.96
N THR A 174 1.34 -2.01 1.47
CA THR A 174 1.28 -0.63 0.96
C THR A 174 0.72 -0.55 -0.46
N GLU A 175 0.93 -1.57 -1.26
CA GLU A 175 0.41 -1.67 -2.62
C GLU A 175 -0.17 -3.07 -2.86
N PHE A 176 -1.40 -3.12 -3.33
CA PHE A 176 -2.05 -4.35 -3.77
C PHE A 176 -2.82 -4.09 -5.05
N GLY A 177 -3.10 -5.15 -5.79
CA GLY A 177 -3.89 -5.06 -7.01
C GLY A 177 -5.39 -5.11 -6.72
N VAL A 178 -6.13 -4.20 -7.35
CA VAL A 178 -7.60 -4.26 -7.45
C VAL A 178 -7.93 -4.59 -8.90
N GLU A 179 -8.69 -5.67 -9.13
CA GLU A 179 -9.11 -6.02 -10.49
C GLU A 179 -10.00 -4.92 -11.05
N LEU A 180 -9.58 -4.28 -12.14
CA LEU A 180 -10.39 -3.36 -12.91
C LEU A 180 -10.88 -4.04 -14.19
N ILE A 181 -12.15 -3.85 -14.49
CA ILE A 181 -12.79 -4.36 -15.70
C ILE A 181 -13.58 -3.24 -16.37
N GLU A 182 -14.02 -3.46 -17.60
CA GLU A 182 -14.84 -2.51 -18.35
C GLU A 182 -16.32 -2.66 -18.01
N ALA A 183 -17.01 -1.53 -17.83
CA ALA A 183 -18.47 -1.46 -17.80
C ALA A 183 -18.95 -0.49 -18.88
N GLU A 184 -20.06 -0.83 -19.53
CA GLU A 184 -20.72 0.00 -20.51
C GLU A 184 -21.72 0.94 -19.82
N VAL A 185 -21.74 2.22 -20.23
CA VAL A 185 -22.73 3.19 -19.80
C VAL A 185 -24.02 2.95 -20.59
N THR A 186 -25.08 2.54 -19.92
CA THR A 186 -26.37 2.17 -20.54
C THR A 186 -27.42 3.28 -20.48
N ALA A 187 -27.31 4.18 -19.49
CA ALA A 187 -28.20 5.32 -19.36
C ALA A 187 -27.53 6.50 -18.63
N LEU A 188 -28.01 7.71 -18.92
CA LEU A 188 -27.60 8.97 -18.29
C LEU A 188 -28.87 9.70 -17.84
N GLN A 189 -28.89 10.16 -16.57
CA GLN A 189 -30.03 10.87 -16.00
C GLN A 189 -29.55 12.07 -15.17
N ASN A 190 -30.14 13.23 -15.42
CA ASN A 190 -29.88 14.40 -14.58
C ASN A 190 -30.52 14.23 -13.20
N VAL A 191 -29.76 14.55 -12.15
CA VAL A 191 -30.23 14.68 -10.78
C VAL A 191 -30.05 16.15 -10.41
N PRO A 192 -31.17 16.94 -10.27
CA PRO A 192 -31.09 18.39 -10.17
C PRO A 192 -30.27 18.89 -9.00
N GLU A 193 -30.43 18.26 -7.83
CA GLU A 193 -29.72 18.60 -6.60
C GLU A 193 -29.40 17.35 -5.79
N SER A 194 -28.15 17.25 -5.36
CA SER A 194 -27.70 16.27 -4.39
C SER A 194 -26.47 16.80 -3.66
N GLU A 195 -26.22 16.31 -2.46
CA GLU A 195 -25.02 16.64 -1.70
C GLU A 195 -23.84 15.82 -2.24
N ARG A 196 -22.94 16.50 -2.97
CA ARG A 196 -21.73 15.89 -3.49
C ARG A 196 -20.61 15.92 -2.46
N VAL A 197 -19.73 14.94 -2.47
CA VAL A 197 -18.58 14.81 -1.59
C VAL A 197 -17.29 14.95 -2.37
N CYS A 198 -16.45 15.92 -1.97
CA CYS A 198 -15.03 15.95 -2.37
C CYS A 198 -14.18 15.37 -1.26
N VAL A 199 -13.29 14.46 -1.63
CA VAL A 199 -12.25 13.91 -0.76
C VAL A 199 -10.93 14.58 -1.11
N ASP A 200 -10.40 15.41 -0.21
CA ASP A 200 -9.09 16.04 -0.34
C ASP A 200 -8.07 15.21 0.46
N THR A 201 -7.05 14.70 -0.21
CA THR A 201 -5.98 13.90 0.40
C THR A 201 -4.82 14.76 0.87
N THR A 202 -3.99 14.22 1.77
CA THR A 202 -2.72 14.85 2.19
C THR A 202 -1.57 14.57 1.21
N SER A 203 -1.85 13.84 0.13
CA SER A 203 -0.88 13.49 -0.93
C SER A 203 -1.31 14.06 -2.26
N LEU A 204 -0.35 14.40 -3.13
CA LEU A 204 -0.63 14.76 -4.51
C LEU A 204 -0.88 13.49 -5.32
N LEU A 205 -1.97 13.47 -6.07
CA LEU A 205 -2.35 12.39 -6.97
C LEU A 205 -1.83 12.67 -8.39
N LYS A 206 -1.61 11.60 -9.14
CA LYS A 206 -1.04 11.65 -10.51
C LYS A 206 -2.12 11.42 -11.57
N PRO A 207 -1.89 11.79 -12.83
CA PRO A 207 -2.74 11.37 -13.93
C PRO A 207 -2.93 9.85 -13.95
N GLY A 208 -4.16 9.38 -14.13
CA GLY A 208 -4.53 7.97 -14.06
C GLY A 208 -4.89 7.48 -12.66
N GLU A 209 -4.72 8.30 -11.61
CA GLU A 209 -5.09 7.95 -10.24
C GLU A 209 -6.46 8.52 -9.85
N GLY A 210 -7.19 7.77 -9.02
CA GLY A 210 -8.51 8.14 -8.55
C GLY A 210 -8.99 7.28 -7.39
N MET A 211 -10.29 7.29 -7.13
CA MET A 211 -10.93 6.49 -6.08
C MET A 211 -12.06 5.65 -6.68
N LEU A 212 -12.27 4.46 -6.15
CA LEU A 212 -13.37 3.59 -6.55
C LEU A 212 -14.62 3.92 -5.74
N VAL A 213 -15.64 4.40 -6.41
CA VAL A 213 -16.90 4.87 -5.83
C VAL A 213 -18.09 4.30 -6.58
N GLY A 214 -19.14 3.90 -5.86
CA GLY A 214 -20.38 3.38 -6.44
C GLY A 214 -21.59 3.65 -5.55
N SER A 215 -22.75 3.88 -6.15
CA SER A 215 -24.00 4.08 -5.40
C SER A 215 -24.54 2.79 -4.79
N THR A 216 -24.02 1.64 -5.22
CA THR A 216 -24.32 0.33 -4.66
C THR A 216 -23.03 -0.43 -4.34
N ALA A 217 -23.09 -1.42 -3.46
CA ALA A 217 -21.94 -2.26 -3.14
C ALA A 217 -21.56 -3.26 -4.26
N LYS A 218 -22.33 -3.31 -5.35
CA LYS A 218 -22.11 -4.26 -6.46
C LYS A 218 -21.02 -3.82 -7.42
N GLY A 219 -20.84 -2.52 -7.62
CA GLY A 219 -19.87 -2.00 -8.57
C GLY A 219 -19.39 -0.60 -8.22
N PHE A 220 -18.11 -0.33 -8.49
CA PHE A 220 -17.42 0.91 -8.19
C PHE A 220 -16.73 1.44 -9.43
N VAL A 221 -17.01 2.68 -9.79
CA VAL A 221 -16.36 3.36 -10.92
C VAL A 221 -15.07 4.01 -10.46
N LEU A 222 -14.04 3.99 -11.31
CA LEU A 222 -12.80 4.72 -11.04
C LEU A 222 -12.99 6.21 -11.35
N VAL A 223 -13.26 6.99 -10.29
CA VAL A 223 -13.40 8.44 -10.33
C VAL A 223 -12.03 9.07 -10.24
N HIS A 224 -11.62 9.77 -11.29
CA HIS A 224 -10.31 10.34 -11.46
C HIS A 224 -10.07 11.57 -10.57
N ALA A 225 -8.84 11.78 -10.11
CA ALA A 225 -8.44 12.99 -9.40
C ALA A 225 -8.46 14.23 -10.31
N GLU A 226 -8.71 15.42 -9.73
CA GLU A 226 -8.78 16.68 -10.46
C GLU A 226 -7.37 17.23 -10.78
N VAL A 227 -6.56 16.46 -11.49
CA VAL A 227 -5.14 16.76 -11.79
C VAL A 227 -4.93 17.63 -13.04
N PHE A 228 -5.99 17.92 -13.78
CA PHE A 228 -5.91 18.72 -15.00
C PHE A 228 -6.49 20.11 -14.81
N ASP A 229 -5.87 21.11 -15.41
CA ASP A 229 -6.46 22.44 -15.57
C ASP A 229 -7.61 22.37 -16.57
N THR A 230 -8.65 23.14 -16.32
CA THR A 230 -9.72 23.44 -17.29
C THR A 230 -9.68 24.93 -17.64
N GLN A 231 -10.49 25.35 -18.59
CA GLN A 231 -10.57 26.77 -18.96
C GLN A 231 -10.91 27.69 -17.79
N PHE A 232 -11.67 27.18 -16.78
CA PHE A 232 -12.22 28.00 -15.70
C PHE A 232 -11.70 27.60 -14.31
N VAL A 233 -11.05 26.45 -14.17
CA VAL A 233 -10.67 25.89 -12.88
C VAL A 233 -9.25 25.33 -12.94
N SER A 234 -8.39 25.82 -12.05
CA SER A 234 -7.04 25.24 -11.88
C SER A 234 -7.10 23.84 -11.29
N SER A 235 -6.12 23.02 -11.62
CA SER A 235 -5.98 21.66 -11.10
C SER A 235 -5.91 21.61 -9.57
N ARG A 236 -6.45 20.55 -9.02
CA ARG A 236 -6.42 20.23 -7.58
C ARG A 236 -5.95 18.80 -7.41
N PRO A 237 -4.66 18.53 -7.60
CA PRO A 237 -4.13 17.17 -7.65
C PRO A 237 -4.24 16.39 -6.34
N PHE A 238 -4.73 17.01 -5.29
CA PHE A 238 -5.07 16.37 -4.01
C PHE A 238 -6.55 15.98 -3.90
N ARG A 239 -7.41 16.29 -4.90
CA ARG A 239 -8.86 16.16 -4.81
C ARG A 239 -9.41 15.09 -5.73
N VAL A 240 -10.33 14.28 -5.18
CA VAL A 240 -11.30 13.49 -5.95
C VAL A 240 -12.70 13.97 -5.61
N ASN A 241 -13.45 14.42 -6.60
CA ASN A 241 -14.88 14.72 -6.48
C ASN A 241 -15.65 13.41 -6.62
N ALA A 242 -15.84 12.74 -5.48
CA ALA A 242 -16.07 11.31 -5.42
C ALA A 242 -17.50 10.89 -5.82
N GLY A 243 -18.50 11.68 -5.49
CA GLY A 243 -19.90 11.34 -5.77
C GLY A 243 -20.85 11.93 -4.72
N ASP A 244 -22.04 11.35 -4.58
CA ASP A 244 -23.04 11.78 -3.60
C ASP A 244 -22.78 11.19 -2.20
N VAL A 245 -23.41 11.77 -1.17
CA VAL A 245 -23.20 11.39 0.24
C VAL A 245 -23.58 9.95 0.55
N SER A 246 -24.50 9.35 -0.21
CA SER A 246 -24.97 7.98 0.01
C SER A 246 -24.10 6.91 -0.68
N ALA A 247 -23.18 7.33 -1.56
CA ALA A 247 -22.31 6.41 -2.28
C ALA A 247 -21.29 5.74 -1.36
N TYR A 248 -20.90 4.52 -1.74
CA TYR A 248 -19.81 3.78 -1.11
C TYR A 248 -18.48 4.13 -1.75
N ILE A 249 -17.43 4.14 -0.94
CA ILE A 249 -16.03 4.23 -1.37
C ILE A 249 -15.26 3.04 -0.83
N LEU A 250 -14.25 2.56 -1.58
CA LEU A 250 -13.32 1.56 -1.06
C LEU A 250 -12.28 2.22 -0.14
N VAL A 251 -12.18 1.69 1.07
CA VAL A 251 -11.19 2.10 2.07
C VAL A 251 -10.34 0.90 2.46
N PRO A 252 -9.10 1.11 2.97
CA PRO A 252 -8.28 0.02 3.46
C PRO A 252 -9.02 -0.83 4.50
N SER A 253 -8.81 -2.14 4.47
CA SER A 253 -9.23 -3.05 5.52
C SER A 253 -8.04 -3.41 6.40
N ASP A 254 -8.30 -3.58 7.69
CA ASP A 254 -7.35 -4.15 8.64
C ASP A 254 -7.50 -5.67 8.74
N ASP A 255 -8.48 -6.24 8.03
CA ASP A 255 -8.69 -7.68 7.94
C ASP A 255 -7.63 -8.32 7.04
N THR A 256 -6.99 -9.37 7.52
CA THR A 256 -5.97 -10.12 6.77
C THR A 256 -6.53 -10.87 5.55
N ALA A 257 -7.84 -11.12 5.53
CA ALA A 257 -8.52 -11.81 4.43
C ALA A 257 -8.88 -10.87 3.26
N ASN A 258 -9.10 -9.57 3.54
CA ASN A 258 -9.51 -8.59 2.56
C ASN A 258 -8.67 -7.32 2.67
N ASN A 259 -8.05 -6.91 1.57
CA ASN A 259 -7.22 -5.70 1.52
C ASN A 259 -8.03 -4.41 1.62
N TYR A 260 -9.35 -4.46 1.41
CA TYR A 260 -10.25 -3.30 1.42
C TYR A 260 -11.65 -3.67 1.94
N ARG A 261 -12.38 -2.65 2.35
CA ARG A 261 -13.80 -2.68 2.73
C ARG A 261 -14.52 -1.46 2.19
N THR A 262 -15.81 -1.42 2.32
CA THR A 262 -16.63 -0.26 1.93
C THR A 262 -16.90 0.65 3.13
N LYS A 263 -17.06 1.94 2.86
CA LYS A 263 -17.53 2.97 3.77
C LYS A 263 -18.43 3.94 3.00
N TYR A 264 -19.43 4.56 3.62
CA TYR A 264 -20.17 5.64 2.96
C TYR A 264 -19.29 6.88 2.83
N LEU A 265 -19.44 7.63 1.72
CA LEU A 265 -18.74 8.89 1.54
C LEU A 265 -19.05 9.90 2.65
N SER A 266 -20.30 9.90 3.16
CA SER A 266 -20.74 10.75 4.27
C SER A 266 -20.06 10.44 5.61
N GLU A 267 -19.48 9.24 5.77
CA GLU A 267 -18.81 8.83 7.01
C GLU A 267 -17.32 9.22 7.04
N LEU A 268 -16.77 9.67 5.90
CA LEU A 268 -15.37 10.06 5.82
C LEU A 268 -15.10 11.36 6.57
N LYS A 269 -13.94 11.43 7.21
CA LYS A 269 -13.44 12.62 7.91
C LYS A 269 -11.93 12.76 7.77
N GLY A 270 -11.42 13.94 8.07
CA GLY A 270 -9.97 14.17 8.12
C GLY A 270 -9.28 13.18 9.08
N GLY A 271 -8.16 12.63 8.64
CA GLY A 271 -7.41 11.59 9.32
C GLY A 271 -7.78 10.15 8.92
N ASP A 272 -8.94 9.92 8.29
CA ASP A 272 -9.29 8.60 7.75
C ASP A 272 -8.33 8.21 6.61
N GLN A 273 -8.17 6.91 6.38
CA GLN A 273 -7.45 6.40 5.21
C GLN A 273 -8.42 5.97 4.11
N VAL A 274 -8.07 6.28 2.87
CA VAL A 274 -8.77 5.87 1.66
C VAL A 274 -7.81 5.19 0.69
N LEU A 275 -8.34 4.48 -0.30
CA LEU A 275 -7.56 3.88 -1.37
C LEU A 275 -7.54 4.79 -2.59
N VAL A 276 -6.34 5.09 -3.07
CA VAL A 276 -6.12 5.65 -4.39
C VAL A 276 -5.70 4.53 -5.33
N ILE A 277 -6.44 4.37 -6.42
CA ILE A 277 -6.23 3.32 -7.41
C ILE A 277 -5.80 3.96 -8.73
N ASN A 278 -4.78 3.40 -9.37
CA ASN A 278 -4.37 3.81 -10.70
C ASN A 278 -5.11 3.03 -11.79
N SER A 279 -5.04 3.48 -13.04
CA SER A 279 -5.72 2.86 -14.19
C SER A 279 -5.30 1.41 -14.49
N THR A 280 -4.21 0.91 -13.89
CA THR A 280 -3.77 -0.49 -14.00
C THR A 280 -4.18 -1.35 -12.80
N GLY A 281 -4.95 -0.79 -11.87
CA GLY A 281 -5.43 -1.48 -10.68
C GLY A 281 -4.51 -1.45 -9.47
N GLY A 282 -3.32 -0.82 -9.55
CA GLY A 282 -2.46 -0.64 -8.39
C GLY A 282 -3.13 0.28 -7.37
N ALA A 283 -3.30 -0.19 -6.14
CA ALA A 283 -3.93 0.53 -5.03
C ALA A 283 -2.90 0.94 -3.99
N LYS A 284 -2.97 2.19 -3.51
CA LYS A 284 -2.16 2.71 -2.42
C LYS A 284 -3.05 3.35 -1.34
N ARG A 285 -2.62 3.28 -0.09
CA ARG A 285 -3.28 3.95 1.05
C ARG A 285 -2.86 5.41 1.11
N VAL A 286 -3.82 6.32 1.24
CA VAL A 286 -3.57 7.75 1.47
C VAL A 286 -4.47 8.29 2.57
N THR A 287 -4.01 9.33 3.27
CA THR A 287 -4.77 9.96 4.34
C THR A 287 -5.68 11.05 3.79
N VAL A 288 -6.91 11.11 4.27
CA VAL A 288 -7.86 12.19 4.02
C VAL A 288 -7.43 13.42 4.82
N GLY A 289 -7.12 14.51 4.15
CA GLY A 289 -6.87 15.79 4.79
C GLY A 289 -8.17 16.53 5.15
N ARG A 290 -9.15 16.45 4.26
CA ARG A 290 -10.45 17.13 4.41
C ARG A 290 -11.52 16.43 3.57
N VAL A 291 -12.76 16.44 4.07
CA VAL A 291 -13.97 16.12 3.29
C VAL A 291 -14.80 17.39 3.14
N LYS A 292 -15.29 17.66 1.94
CA LYS A 292 -16.12 18.81 1.63
C LYS A 292 -17.44 18.35 1.02
N ILE A 293 -18.56 18.69 1.66
CA ILE A 293 -19.90 18.33 1.21
C ILE A 293 -20.62 19.62 0.76
N GLU A 294 -21.19 19.61 -0.44
CA GLU A 294 -21.89 20.76 -1.03
C GLU A 294 -23.01 20.29 -1.95
N THR A 295 -24.16 20.99 -1.91
CA THR A 295 -25.25 20.77 -2.84
C THR A 295 -24.87 21.20 -4.26
N ARG A 296 -24.99 20.31 -5.22
CA ARG A 296 -24.63 20.50 -6.64
C ARG A 296 -25.59 19.77 -7.57
N PRO A 297 -25.74 20.21 -8.83
CA PRO A 297 -26.37 19.40 -9.87
C PRO A 297 -25.52 18.16 -10.14
N MET A 298 -26.16 17.00 -10.24
CA MET A 298 -25.50 15.73 -10.43
C MET A 298 -25.98 15.02 -11.70
N LEU A 299 -25.21 14.03 -12.13
CA LEU A 299 -25.52 13.13 -13.21
C LEU A 299 -25.45 11.69 -12.70
N ARG A 300 -26.54 10.92 -12.88
CA ARG A 300 -26.57 9.50 -12.59
C ARG A 300 -26.23 8.73 -13.86
N LEU A 301 -25.26 7.86 -13.78
CA LEU A 301 -24.85 6.91 -14.82
C LEU A 301 -25.35 5.52 -14.43
N GLU A 302 -26.05 4.84 -15.32
CA GLU A 302 -26.30 3.41 -15.20
C GLU A 302 -25.23 2.64 -15.98
N LEU A 303 -24.68 1.62 -15.37
CA LEU A 303 -23.55 0.85 -15.87
C LEU A 303 -23.90 -0.63 -15.88
N GLU A 304 -23.42 -1.31 -16.91
CA GLU A 304 -23.67 -2.73 -17.11
C GLU A 304 -22.37 -3.46 -17.47
N ILE A 305 -22.20 -4.63 -16.86
CA ILE A 305 -21.10 -5.55 -17.14
C ILE A 305 -21.71 -6.88 -17.55
N ASP A 306 -21.29 -7.37 -18.70
CA ASP A 306 -21.54 -8.77 -19.09
C ASP A 306 -20.28 -9.60 -18.84
N LYS A 307 -20.26 -10.39 -17.77
CA LYS A 307 -19.18 -11.33 -17.48
C LYS A 307 -19.75 -12.75 -17.57
N GLN A 308 -19.43 -13.45 -18.65
CA GLN A 308 -19.79 -14.86 -18.87
C GLN A 308 -21.30 -15.15 -18.78
N GLY A 309 -22.14 -14.24 -19.31
CA GLY A 309 -23.59 -14.37 -19.29
C GLY A 309 -24.27 -14.00 -17.97
N LYS A 310 -23.51 -13.48 -16.99
CA LYS A 310 -24.04 -12.86 -15.79
C LYS A 310 -23.99 -11.35 -15.95
N ASN A 311 -25.16 -10.76 -16.24
CA ASN A 311 -25.31 -9.33 -16.38
C ASN A 311 -25.40 -8.69 -14.98
N THR A 312 -24.47 -7.77 -14.68
CA THR A 312 -24.45 -7.02 -13.42
C THR A 312 -24.69 -5.55 -13.70
N LYS A 313 -25.78 -5.00 -13.12
CA LYS A 313 -26.15 -3.58 -13.23
C LYS A 313 -25.90 -2.87 -11.92
N PHE A 314 -25.34 -1.67 -12.02
CA PHE A 314 -25.11 -0.77 -10.90
C PHE A 314 -25.12 0.68 -11.40
N ASN A 315 -25.00 1.64 -10.50
CA ASN A 315 -24.99 3.05 -10.89
C ASN A 315 -23.95 3.85 -10.12
N TYR A 316 -23.66 5.02 -10.66
CA TYR A 316 -22.81 6.03 -10.06
C TYR A 316 -23.48 7.39 -10.21
N ILE A 317 -23.42 8.22 -9.17
CA ILE A 317 -23.91 9.60 -9.17
C ILE A 317 -22.73 10.53 -8.93
N GLY A 318 -22.38 11.32 -9.94
CA GLY A 318 -21.28 12.29 -9.87
C GLY A 318 -21.76 13.70 -10.16
N GLN A 319 -20.99 14.71 -9.75
CA GLN A 319 -21.31 16.08 -10.06
C GLN A 319 -21.31 16.34 -11.58
N ASN A 320 -22.33 16.98 -12.10
CA ASN A 320 -22.42 17.37 -13.51
C ASN A 320 -21.53 18.60 -13.77
N ALA A 321 -20.22 18.37 -13.96
CA ALA A 321 -19.25 19.44 -14.21
C ALA A 321 -18.05 18.87 -15.02
N GLU A 322 -17.43 19.72 -15.85
CA GLU A 322 -16.34 19.32 -16.73
C GLU A 322 -15.06 18.88 -16.03
N THR A 323 -14.88 19.27 -14.76
CA THR A 323 -13.72 18.87 -13.94
C THR A 323 -13.81 17.43 -13.44
N ILE A 324 -15.00 16.84 -13.44
CA ILE A 324 -15.23 15.46 -12.99
C ILE A 324 -14.94 14.51 -14.13
N ARG A 325 -14.08 13.55 -13.89
CA ARG A 325 -13.64 12.59 -14.91
C ARG A 325 -13.77 11.18 -14.40
N LEU A 326 -14.17 10.27 -15.29
CA LEU A 326 -14.04 8.84 -15.11
C LEU A 326 -12.90 8.33 -15.98
N VAL A 327 -12.33 7.19 -15.61
CA VAL A 327 -11.26 6.58 -16.41
C VAL A 327 -11.91 5.61 -17.40
N ASN A 328 -11.65 5.80 -18.70
CA ASN A 328 -12.18 4.92 -19.74
C ASN A 328 -11.41 3.60 -19.82
N SER A 329 -11.85 2.68 -20.67
CA SER A 329 -11.28 1.34 -20.83
C SER A 329 -9.80 1.32 -21.24
N VAL A 330 -9.30 2.38 -21.89
CA VAL A 330 -7.88 2.50 -22.28
C VAL A 330 -7.03 3.25 -21.24
N GLY A 331 -7.60 3.53 -20.05
CA GLY A 331 -6.88 4.20 -18.96
C GLY A 331 -6.83 5.72 -19.06
N THR A 332 -7.58 6.33 -20.01
CA THR A 332 -7.60 7.78 -20.21
C THR A 332 -8.78 8.42 -19.49
N PRO A 333 -8.59 9.55 -18.78
CA PRO A 333 -9.70 10.27 -18.12
C PRO A 333 -10.62 10.94 -19.13
N ILE A 334 -11.92 10.68 -19.03
CA ILE A 334 -12.99 11.32 -19.81
C ILE A 334 -13.90 12.14 -18.89
N SER A 335 -14.22 13.37 -19.28
CA SER A 335 -15.13 14.23 -18.50
C SER A 335 -16.53 13.61 -18.43
N ILE A 336 -17.17 13.66 -17.27
CA ILE A 336 -18.52 13.14 -17.07
C ILE A 336 -19.54 13.79 -18.00
N VAL A 337 -19.32 15.06 -18.38
CA VAL A 337 -20.21 15.80 -19.30
C VAL A 337 -20.05 15.38 -20.77
N ASP A 338 -18.96 14.71 -21.10
CA ASP A 338 -18.68 14.21 -22.45
C ASP A 338 -19.06 12.73 -22.61
N ILE A 339 -19.35 12.03 -21.52
CA ILE A 339 -19.74 10.61 -21.52
C ILE A 339 -21.08 10.42 -22.24
N LYS A 340 -21.17 9.38 -23.06
CA LYS A 340 -22.36 9.00 -23.83
C LYS A 340 -22.74 7.54 -23.52
N VAL A 341 -23.98 7.22 -23.78
CA VAL A 341 -24.45 5.80 -23.78
C VAL A 341 -23.62 5.01 -24.79
N GLY A 342 -23.13 3.86 -24.38
CA GLY A 342 -22.21 3.01 -25.13
C GLY A 342 -20.73 3.22 -24.81
N ASP A 343 -20.36 4.30 -24.11
CA ASP A 343 -18.98 4.47 -23.65
C ASP A 343 -18.62 3.44 -22.59
N LYS A 344 -17.34 3.08 -22.53
CA LYS A 344 -16.81 2.12 -21.56
C LYS A 344 -15.89 2.80 -20.55
N VAL A 345 -16.11 2.50 -19.28
CA VAL A 345 -15.31 3.02 -18.17
C VAL A 345 -14.76 1.89 -17.31
N LEU A 346 -13.64 2.16 -16.64
CA LEU A 346 -13.02 1.22 -15.71
C LEU A 346 -13.79 1.17 -14.40
N VAL A 347 -14.07 -0.04 -13.97
CA VAL A 347 -14.83 -0.32 -12.75
C VAL A 347 -14.26 -1.51 -12.02
N HIS A 348 -14.61 -1.62 -10.74
CA HIS A 348 -14.36 -2.78 -9.90
C HIS A 348 -15.69 -3.40 -9.47
N ILE A 349 -15.79 -4.72 -9.55
CA ILE A 349 -16.93 -5.46 -8.98
C ILE A 349 -16.70 -5.60 -7.48
N GLY A 350 -17.63 -5.08 -6.71
CA GLY A 350 -17.61 -5.16 -5.26
C GLY A 350 -17.60 -6.61 -4.75
N PRO A 351 -17.08 -6.84 -3.55
CA PRO A 351 -17.24 -8.13 -2.90
C PRO A 351 -18.73 -8.41 -2.72
N GLU A 352 -19.16 -9.64 -3.00
CA GLU A 352 -20.50 -10.09 -2.59
C GLU A 352 -20.66 -9.82 -1.09
N ALA A 353 -21.85 -9.35 -0.64
CA ALA A 353 -22.10 -8.98 0.73
C ALA A 353 -21.58 -10.05 1.71
N THR A 354 -20.72 -9.63 2.65
CA THR A 354 -20.20 -10.51 3.69
C THR A 354 -20.78 -10.09 5.03
N HIS A 355 -21.44 -11.01 5.73
CA HIS A 355 -21.81 -10.87 7.13
C HIS A 355 -20.78 -11.60 8.01
N PHE A 356 -20.10 -10.91 8.91
CA PHE A 356 -19.05 -11.47 9.77
C PHE A 356 -17.94 -12.23 9.02
N GLY A 357 -17.53 -11.74 7.82
CA GLY A 357 -16.49 -12.39 7.03
C GLY A 357 -16.91 -13.67 6.28
N ILE A 358 -18.17 -14.07 6.36
CA ILE A 358 -18.73 -15.23 5.64
C ILE A 358 -19.52 -14.71 4.44
N LYS A 359 -19.21 -15.24 3.23
CA LYS A 359 -20.02 -14.97 2.04
C LYS A 359 -21.41 -15.51 2.25
N ILE A 360 -22.39 -14.64 2.45
CA ILE A 360 -23.80 -15.00 2.53
C ILE A 360 -24.43 -14.61 1.19
N LYS A 361 -25.15 -15.54 0.57
CA LYS A 361 -26.05 -15.24 -0.55
C LYS A 361 -27.22 -14.43 -0.01
N GLU A 362 -27.06 -13.15 0.14
CA GLU A 362 -28.18 -12.25 0.40
C GLU A 362 -28.79 -11.77 -0.91
N ASN A 363 -30.11 -11.81 -0.98
CA ASN A 363 -30.83 -11.26 -2.11
C ASN A 363 -31.07 -9.75 -1.85
N ILE A 364 -30.01 -8.95 -1.96
CA ILE A 364 -30.08 -7.50 -1.80
C ILE A 364 -30.54 -6.90 -3.13
N ILE A 365 -31.68 -6.22 -3.11
CA ILE A 365 -32.19 -5.45 -4.24
C ILE A 365 -31.85 -3.97 -3.96
N GLU A 366 -30.79 -3.48 -4.58
CA GLU A 366 -30.47 -2.05 -4.65
C GLU A 366 -30.99 -1.51 -5.98
N ARG A 367 -31.79 -0.42 -5.92
CA ARG A 367 -32.44 0.20 -7.09
C ARG A 367 -32.05 1.66 -7.21
#